data_6848d109f21dbb768bf1cd842a90c344
#
_entry.id   6848d109f21dbb768bf1cd842a90c344
#
_cell.length_a   1.000
_cell.length_b   1.000
_cell.length_c   1.000
_cell.angle_alpha   90.00
_cell.angle_beta   90.00
_cell.angle_gamma   90.00
#
_symmetry.space_group_name_H-M   'P 1'
#
loop_
_entity.id
_entity.type
_entity.pdbx_description
1 polymer ?
#
loop_
_entity_poly.entity_id
_entity_poly.type
_entity_poly.pdbx_seq_one_letter_code
_entity_poly.pdbx_strand_id
1 'polypeptide(L)'
;MKTRPLSLRTSVLMIAFFLTVSMSASTNAEDLPSLKGKKVLLVYGGWKGHEPEQCVGILLPWLKAEGAVVDTFSTLAPYADQKYMESIDLVIQIFTMSKITAEQEKGLLTAIRNGAGIAGWHGGLGDAFRENTEYQFMVGGQWVAHPGGIIDYEVTVTDKKDPVTKGLANFKMHSEQYYMHVDPNVKVLATTAYSGKHASWIEGATMPVVWKKTYGKGRVFYTSLGHVAADFNVPQALEILKRGIRWSAGSKYEPTEQWVKPVY
;
A
#
# COMPACT_ATOMS: atom_id res chain seq x y z
N MET A 1 22.51 69.72 66.47
CA MET A 1 22.58 69.14 65.12
C MET A 1 22.47 67.64 65.27
N LYS A 2 21.33 67.08 64.90
CA LYS A 2 21.08 65.65 65.00
C LYS A 2 21.07 65.05 63.58
N THR A 3 22.05 64.24 63.25
CA THR A 3 22.17 63.52 62.02
C THR A 3 21.30 62.26 62.09
N ARG A 4 20.37 62.04 61.14
CA ARG A 4 19.58 60.84 60.97
C ARG A 4 20.33 59.85 60.04
N PRO A 5 20.33 58.54 60.32
CA PRO A 5 20.88 57.55 59.39
C PRO A 5 19.88 57.19 58.32
N LEU A 6 20.40 57.08 57.12
CA LEU A 6 19.70 56.67 55.90
C LEU A 6 19.55 55.10 55.92
N SER A 7 18.33 54.56 55.92
CA SER A 7 18.08 53.13 55.82
C SER A 7 18.07 52.69 54.35
N LEU A 8 19.06 51.89 53.99
CA LEU A 8 19.16 51.28 52.68
C LEU A 8 18.18 50.05 52.62
N ARG A 9 17.07 50.17 51.89
CA ARG A 9 16.16 49.05 51.62
C ARG A 9 16.71 48.25 50.44
N THR A 10 17.23 47.07 50.73
CA THR A 10 17.66 46.11 49.73
C THR A 10 16.40 45.37 49.20
N SER A 11 15.96 45.70 47.99
CA SER A 11 14.90 44.97 47.31
C SER A 11 15.50 43.71 46.67
N VAL A 12 15.19 42.56 47.22
CA VAL A 12 15.52 41.25 46.62
C VAL A 12 14.54 40.97 45.48
N LEU A 13 15.00 41.09 44.24
CA LEU A 13 14.24 40.72 43.04
C LEU A 13 14.32 39.19 42.87
N MET A 14 13.26 38.47 43.26
CA MET A 14 13.13 37.04 42.93
C MET A 14 12.81 36.89 41.45
N ILE A 15 13.80 36.50 40.66
CA ILE A 15 13.60 36.10 39.27
C ILE A 15 13.13 34.64 39.30
N ALA A 16 11.82 34.43 39.09
CA ALA A 16 11.24 33.10 38.87
C ALA A 16 11.63 32.62 37.48
N PHE A 17 12.56 31.67 37.40
CA PHE A 17 12.92 30.96 36.18
C PHE A 17 11.80 29.95 35.85
N PHE A 18 10.89 30.33 34.98
CA PHE A 18 9.96 29.38 34.40
C PHE A 18 10.75 28.48 33.44
N LEU A 19 11.12 27.29 33.89
CA LEU A 19 11.56 26.22 33.00
C LEU A 19 10.34 25.74 32.16
N THR A 20 10.20 26.27 30.96
CA THR A 20 9.32 25.70 29.96
C THR A 20 9.96 24.40 29.50
N VAL A 21 9.52 23.29 30.09
CA VAL A 21 9.77 21.95 29.53
C VAL A 21 9.01 21.87 28.22
N SER A 22 9.69 22.19 27.12
CA SER A 22 9.24 21.82 25.78
C SER A 22 9.23 20.30 25.74
N MET A 23 8.07 19.71 25.98
CA MET A 23 7.82 18.33 25.58
C MET A 23 7.90 18.34 24.05
N SER A 24 9.07 18.02 23.52
CA SER A 24 9.20 17.56 22.14
C SER A 24 8.31 16.32 22.06
N ALA A 25 7.12 16.47 21.50
CA ALA A 25 6.34 15.34 21.07
C ALA A 25 7.26 14.58 20.09
N SER A 26 7.82 13.46 20.53
CA SER A 26 8.42 12.49 19.65
C SER A 26 7.32 12.16 18.65
N THR A 27 7.43 12.64 17.42
CA THR A 27 6.62 12.16 16.32
C THR A 27 7.02 10.70 16.15
N ASN A 28 6.29 9.82 16.84
CA ASN A 28 6.33 8.40 16.57
C ASN A 28 6.12 8.27 15.08
N ALA A 29 6.97 7.47 14.44
CA ALA A 29 6.76 7.09 13.04
C ALA A 29 5.27 6.78 12.90
N GLU A 30 4.58 7.47 11.98
CA GLU A 30 3.14 7.34 11.79
C GLU A 30 2.79 5.85 11.77
N ASP A 31 2.08 5.40 12.78
CA ASP A 31 1.63 4.03 12.85
C ASP A 31 0.65 3.82 11.70
N LEU A 32 0.82 2.72 10.96
CA LEU A 32 -0.09 2.38 9.88
C LEU A 32 -1.54 2.33 10.40
N PRO A 33 -2.52 2.77 9.59
CA PRO A 33 -3.91 2.80 9.98
C PRO A 33 -4.41 1.46 10.53
N SER A 34 -5.27 1.53 11.56
CA SER A 34 -5.92 0.35 12.11
C SER A 34 -7.01 -0.17 11.17
N LEU A 35 -7.15 -1.49 11.09
CA LEU A 35 -8.25 -2.15 10.37
C LEU A 35 -9.50 -2.31 11.23
N LYS A 36 -9.44 -2.01 12.53
CA LYS A 36 -10.55 -2.20 13.45
C LYS A 36 -11.80 -1.42 13.00
N GLY A 37 -12.89 -2.16 12.78
CA GLY A 37 -14.17 -1.62 12.36
C GLY A 37 -14.25 -1.18 10.89
N LYS A 38 -13.17 -1.32 10.11
CA LYS A 38 -13.19 -1.01 8.67
C LYS A 38 -13.98 -2.05 7.90
N LYS A 39 -14.81 -1.57 6.97
CA LYS A 39 -15.55 -2.42 6.04
C LYS A 39 -14.65 -2.79 4.86
N VAL A 40 -14.27 -4.05 4.80
CA VAL A 40 -13.36 -4.59 3.79
C VAL A 40 -14.12 -5.50 2.84
N LEU A 41 -14.07 -5.20 1.56
CA LEU A 41 -14.52 -6.07 0.48
C LEU A 41 -13.31 -6.83 -0.07
N LEU A 42 -13.28 -8.15 0.13
CA LEU A 42 -12.26 -9.02 -0.44
C LEU A 42 -12.84 -9.78 -1.62
N VAL A 43 -12.35 -9.47 -2.83
CA VAL A 43 -12.77 -10.09 -4.09
C VAL A 43 -11.65 -10.97 -4.63
N TYR A 44 -11.98 -12.23 -4.94
CA TYR A 44 -10.99 -13.20 -5.37
C TYR A 44 -11.53 -14.13 -6.48
N GLY A 45 -10.63 -14.61 -7.34
CA GLY A 45 -10.99 -15.52 -8.43
C GLY A 45 -10.12 -15.32 -9.68
N GLY A 46 -10.73 -15.52 -10.83
CA GLY A 46 -10.03 -15.51 -12.12
C GLY A 46 -9.19 -16.77 -12.33
N TRP A 47 -7.96 -16.61 -12.81
CA TRP A 47 -7.08 -17.75 -13.10
C TRP A 47 -6.63 -18.48 -11.83
N LYS A 48 -6.96 -19.76 -11.75
CA LYS A 48 -6.71 -20.56 -10.54
C LYS A 48 -5.24 -20.87 -10.25
N GLY A 49 -4.35 -20.71 -11.25
CA GLY A 49 -2.92 -20.90 -11.04
C GLY A 49 -2.29 -19.92 -10.04
N HIS A 50 -2.97 -18.81 -9.73
CA HIS A 50 -2.57 -17.88 -8.66
C HIS A 50 -3.15 -18.23 -7.28
N GLU A 51 -3.75 -19.41 -7.12
CA GLU A 51 -4.26 -19.94 -5.86
C GLU A 51 -5.08 -18.93 -5.04
N PRO A 52 -6.10 -18.25 -5.66
CA PRO A 52 -6.81 -17.17 -4.99
C PRO A 52 -7.49 -17.60 -3.69
N GLU A 53 -8.05 -18.81 -3.64
CA GLU A 53 -8.69 -19.35 -2.43
C GLU A 53 -7.68 -19.58 -1.30
N GLN A 54 -6.49 -20.10 -1.61
CA GLN A 54 -5.43 -20.35 -0.65
C GLN A 54 -4.86 -19.03 -0.12
N CYS A 55 -4.67 -18.03 -1.00
CA CYS A 55 -4.25 -16.69 -0.61
C CYS A 55 -5.27 -16.02 0.33
N VAL A 56 -6.56 -16.17 0.04
CA VAL A 56 -7.65 -15.71 0.94
C VAL A 56 -7.56 -16.42 2.29
N GLY A 57 -7.26 -17.73 2.28
CA GLY A 57 -7.05 -18.53 3.49
C GLY A 57 -5.96 -17.97 4.42
N ILE A 58 -4.94 -17.33 3.88
CA ILE A 58 -3.87 -16.67 4.64
C ILE A 58 -4.33 -15.31 5.19
N LEU A 59 -5.00 -14.50 4.35
CA LEU A 59 -5.30 -13.11 4.70
C LEU A 59 -6.55 -12.94 5.54
N LEU A 60 -7.61 -13.70 5.28
CA LEU A 60 -8.91 -13.54 5.94
C LEU A 60 -8.84 -13.73 7.47
N PRO A 61 -8.14 -14.75 8.02
CA PRO A 61 -7.97 -14.87 9.46
C PRO A 61 -7.24 -13.68 10.07
N TRP A 62 -6.21 -13.17 9.40
CA TRP A 62 -5.47 -11.99 9.85
C TRP A 62 -6.36 -10.73 9.83
N LEU A 63 -7.09 -10.47 8.75
CA LEU A 63 -8.00 -9.31 8.66
C LEU A 63 -9.03 -9.31 9.80
N LYS A 64 -9.60 -10.49 10.10
CA LYS A 64 -10.55 -10.64 11.22
C LYS A 64 -9.88 -10.42 12.58
N ALA A 65 -8.66 -10.91 12.77
CA ALA A 65 -7.89 -10.70 14.00
C ALA A 65 -7.55 -9.22 14.22
N GLU A 66 -7.33 -8.46 13.14
CA GLU A 66 -7.16 -6.99 13.16
C GLU A 66 -8.47 -6.22 13.43
N GLY A 67 -9.60 -6.92 13.54
CA GLY A 67 -10.91 -6.34 13.83
C GLY A 67 -11.64 -5.76 12.62
N ALA A 68 -11.22 -6.10 11.39
CA ALA A 68 -11.94 -5.70 10.18
C ALA A 68 -13.28 -6.42 10.04
N VAL A 69 -14.27 -5.73 9.46
CA VAL A 69 -15.55 -6.31 9.03
C VAL A 69 -15.37 -6.71 7.56
N VAL A 70 -15.25 -8.00 7.27
CA VAL A 70 -14.84 -8.49 5.96
C VAL A 70 -15.96 -9.25 5.27
N ASP A 71 -16.35 -8.75 4.10
CA ASP A 71 -17.17 -9.49 3.13
C ASP A 71 -16.26 -10.11 2.07
N THR A 72 -16.53 -11.35 1.69
CA THR A 72 -15.74 -12.08 0.68
C THR A 72 -16.60 -12.49 -0.48
N PHE A 73 -16.12 -12.26 -1.72
CA PHE A 73 -16.83 -12.65 -2.94
C PHE A 73 -15.88 -13.30 -3.93
N SER A 74 -16.31 -14.43 -4.51
CA SER A 74 -15.60 -15.09 -5.60
C SER A 74 -16.03 -14.62 -6.99
N THR A 75 -16.73 -13.50 -7.06
CA THR A 75 -17.19 -12.86 -8.30
C THR A 75 -17.04 -11.35 -8.21
N LEU A 76 -17.08 -10.67 -9.36
CA LEU A 76 -17.03 -9.19 -9.45
C LEU A 76 -18.41 -8.52 -9.25
N ALA A 77 -19.46 -9.29 -8.97
CA ALA A 77 -20.82 -8.77 -8.84
C ALA A 77 -20.96 -7.58 -7.85
N PRO A 78 -20.30 -7.57 -6.68
CA PRO A 78 -20.41 -6.47 -5.73
C PRO A 78 -20.01 -5.12 -6.30
N TYR A 79 -19.11 -5.08 -7.28
CA TYR A 79 -18.66 -3.83 -7.90
C TYR A 79 -19.77 -3.07 -8.62
N ALA A 80 -20.82 -3.76 -9.10
CA ALA A 80 -21.96 -3.13 -9.76
C ALA A 80 -22.96 -2.50 -8.77
N ASP A 81 -22.92 -2.87 -7.49
CA ASP A 81 -23.78 -2.27 -6.45
C ASP A 81 -23.16 -0.98 -5.93
N GLN A 82 -23.55 0.15 -6.51
CA GLN A 82 -23.00 1.45 -6.15
C GLN A 82 -23.19 1.77 -4.67
N LYS A 83 -24.39 1.49 -4.10
CA LYS A 83 -24.70 1.80 -2.69
C LYS A 83 -23.83 0.95 -1.75
N TYR A 84 -23.61 -0.31 -2.09
CA TYR A 84 -22.71 -1.19 -1.35
C TYR A 84 -21.27 -0.67 -1.42
N MET A 85 -20.78 -0.36 -2.62
CA MET A 85 -19.41 0.15 -2.85
C MET A 85 -19.15 1.48 -2.13
N GLU A 86 -20.11 2.38 -2.02
CA GLU A 86 -20.01 3.63 -1.25
C GLU A 86 -19.76 3.37 0.25
N SER A 87 -20.26 2.24 0.77
CA SER A 87 -20.10 1.86 2.17
C SER A 87 -18.74 1.25 2.49
N ILE A 88 -17.96 0.81 1.47
CA ILE A 88 -16.69 0.09 1.64
C ILE A 88 -15.55 1.07 1.93
N ASP A 89 -14.71 0.73 2.89
CA ASP A 89 -13.51 1.48 3.23
C ASP A 89 -12.28 1.02 2.43
N LEU A 90 -12.22 -0.29 2.17
CA LEU A 90 -11.09 -0.93 1.50
C LEU A 90 -11.56 -2.07 0.60
N VAL A 91 -11.09 -2.08 -0.63
CA VAL A 91 -11.16 -3.24 -1.54
C VAL A 91 -9.83 -3.98 -1.48
N ILE A 92 -9.86 -5.30 -1.27
CA ILE A 92 -8.71 -6.18 -1.47
C ILE A 92 -9.04 -7.07 -2.66
N GLN A 93 -8.22 -7.04 -3.71
CA GLN A 93 -8.49 -7.78 -4.93
C GLN A 93 -7.35 -8.74 -5.29
N ILE A 94 -7.76 -10.00 -5.55
CA ILE A 94 -6.97 -11.00 -6.26
C ILE A 94 -7.87 -11.67 -7.31
N PHE A 95 -7.91 -11.09 -8.53
CA PHE A 95 -8.83 -11.56 -9.59
C PHE A 95 -8.15 -11.50 -10.96
N THR A 96 -7.33 -12.51 -11.27
CA THR A 96 -6.40 -12.51 -12.41
C THR A 96 -7.07 -12.84 -13.75
N MET A 97 -6.60 -12.21 -14.84
CA MET A 97 -6.94 -12.54 -16.24
C MET A 97 -8.43 -12.70 -16.48
N SER A 98 -9.21 -11.71 -16.15
CA SER A 98 -10.65 -11.71 -16.24
C SER A 98 -11.17 -10.55 -17.08
N LYS A 99 -12.49 -10.49 -17.24
CA LYS A 99 -13.21 -9.38 -17.82
C LYS A 99 -14.09 -8.75 -16.76
N ILE A 100 -14.21 -7.42 -16.83
CA ILE A 100 -15.09 -6.63 -15.98
C ILE A 100 -16.15 -5.96 -16.85
N THR A 101 -17.41 -5.92 -16.40
CA THR A 101 -18.44 -5.18 -17.15
C THR A 101 -18.28 -3.67 -16.91
N ALA A 102 -18.84 -2.86 -17.79
CA ALA A 102 -18.80 -1.39 -17.67
C ALA A 102 -19.40 -0.90 -16.36
N GLU A 103 -20.47 -1.54 -15.88
CA GLU A 103 -21.09 -1.20 -14.59
C GLU A 103 -20.18 -1.54 -13.41
N GLN A 104 -19.56 -2.73 -13.43
CA GLN A 104 -18.62 -3.16 -12.38
C GLN A 104 -17.38 -2.26 -12.35
N GLU A 105 -16.81 -1.95 -13.53
CA GLU A 105 -15.66 -1.03 -13.63
C GLU A 105 -16.03 0.35 -13.08
N LYS A 106 -17.16 0.92 -13.53
CA LYS A 106 -17.66 2.20 -13.05
C LYS A 106 -17.84 2.22 -11.53
N GLY A 107 -18.44 1.19 -10.96
CA GLY A 107 -18.68 1.12 -9.52
C GLY A 107 -17.36 1.05 -8.73
N LEU A 108 -16.42 0.18 -9.14
CA LEU A 108 -15.10 0.09 -8.53
C LEU A 108 -14.34 1.42 -8.62
N LEU A 109 -14.17 1.97 -9.82
CA LEU A 109 -13.42 3.21 -10.03
C LEU A 109 -14.04 4.40 -9.30
N THR A 110 -15.37 4.48 -9.25
CA THR A 110 -16.08 5.54 -8.51
C THR A 110 -15.82 5.44 -7.02
N ALA A 111 -15.90 4.24 -6.44
CA ALA A 111 -15.64 4.03 -5.01
C ALA A 111 -14.21 4.45 -4.63
N ILE A 112 -13.20 4.04 -5.43
CA ILE A 112 -11.80 4.41 -5.18
C ILE A 112 -11.60 5.92 -5.37
N ARG A 113 -12.10 6.49 -6.46
CA ARG A 113 -11.99 7.94 -6.73
C ARG A 113 -12.60 8.78 -5.61
N ASN A 114 -13.65 8.30 -4.95
CA ASN A 114 -14.33 8.98 -3.85
C ASN A 114 -13.69 8.74 -2.47
N GLY A 115 -12.65 7.91 -2.38
CA GLY A 115 -11.83 7.78 -1.18
C GLY A 115 -11.77 6.39 -0.56
N ALA A 116 -12.44 5.36 -1.09
CA ALA A 116 -12.14 3.99 -0.67
C ALA A 116 -10.68 3.63 -1.04
N GLY A 117 -10.02 2.83 -0.21
CA GLY A 117 -8.71 2.28 -0.56
C GLY A 117 -8.85 1.05 -1.43
N ILE A 118 -7.79 0.73 -2.20
CA ILE A 118 -7.64 -0.56 -2.85
C ILE A 118 -6.24 -1.11 -2.62
N ALA A 119 -6.14 -2.41 -2.32
CA ALA A 119 -4.88 -3.13 -2.21
C ALA A 119 -5.00 -4.45 -2.97
N GLY A 120 -3.91 -4.87 -3.58
CA GLY A 120 -3.83 -6.15 -4.26
C GLY A 120 -2.41 -6.49 -4.66
N TRP A 121 -2.27 -7.68 -5.22
CA TRP A 121 -0.95 -8.19 -5.53
C TRP A 121 -0.93 -9.01 -6.80
N HIS A 122 0.27 -9.15 -7.34
CA HIS A 122 0.62 -10.00 -8.49
C HIS A 122 -0.38 -9.79 -9.64
N GLY A 123 -0.73 -10.86 -10.36
CA GLY A 123 -1.74 -10.78 -11.42
C GLY A 123 -3.16 -10.48 -10.92
N GLY A 124 -3.44 -10.68 -9.62
CA GLY A 124 -4.76 -10.44 -9.04
C GLY A 124 -5.20 -8.98 -9.05
N LEU A 125 -4.25 -8.04 -9.11
CA LEU A 125 -4.52 -6.62 -9.34
C LEU A 125 -3.83 -6.13 -10.61
N GLY A 126 -2.54 -6.45 -10.83
CA GLY A 126 -1.74 -5.93 -11.94
C GLY A 126 -2.00 -6.59 -13.29
N ASP A 127 -2.77 -7.69 -13.34
CA ASP A 127 -3.14 -8.42 -14.56
C ASP A 127 -4.62 -8.84 -14.56
N ALA A 128 -5.45 -8.10 -13.84
CA ALA A 128 -6.85 -8.47 -13.67
C ALA A 128 -7.68 -8.24 -14.94
N PHE A 129 -7.59 -7.04 -15.52
CA PHE A 129 -8.45 -6.61 -16.63
C PHE A 129 -7.61 -5.92 -17.71
N ARG A 130 -6.99 -6.73 -18.57
CA ARG A 130 -6.02 -6.29 -19.59
C ARG A 130 -6.56 -5.31 -20.63
N GLU A 131 -7.88 -5.32 -20.87
CA GLU A 131 -8.54 -4.49 -21.89
C GLU A 131 -9.01 -3.13 -21.32
N ASN A 132 -8.91 -2.91 -19.99
CA ASN A 132 -9.48 -1.77 -19.30
C ASN A 132 -8.42 -0.74 -18.91
N THR A 133 -8.22 0.27 -19.75
CA THR A 133 -7.18 1.29 -19.56
C THR A 133 -7.41 2.18 -18.35
N GLU A 134 -8.66 2.53 -18.01
CA GLU A 134 -9.00 3.29 -16.80
C GLU A 134 -8.68 2.50 -15.53
N TYR A 135 -8.92 1.19 -15.55
CA TYR A 135 -8.52 0.31 -14.45
C TYR A 135 -6.99 0.29 -14.28
N GLN A 136 -6.24 0.14 -15.38
CA GLN A 136 -4.77 0.17 -15.36
C GLN A 136 -4.24 1.51 -14.85
N PHE A 137 -4.89 2.62 -15.26
CA PHE A 137 -4.57 3.96 -14.78
C PHE A 137 -4.82 4.10 -13.26
N MET A 138 -5.89 3.49 -12.73
CA MET A 138 -6.11 3.43 -11.28
C MET A 138 -5.01 2.63 -10.57
N VAL A 139 -4.66 1.42 -11.07
CA VAL A 139 -3.65 0.55 -10.45
C VAL A 139 -2.24 1.15 -10.51
N GLY A 140 -1.94 1.88 -11.58
CA GLY A 140 -0.62 2.46 -11.83
C GLY A 140 0.35 1.51 -12.50
N GLY A 141 -0.15 0.43 -13.11
CA GLY A 141 0.66 -0.49 -13.89
C GLY A 141 -0.13 -1.66 -14.46
N GLN A 142 0.49 -2.31 -15.43
CA GLN A 142 -0.06 -3.48 -16.13
C GLN A 142 1.05 -4.51 -16.35
N TRP A 143 0.76 -5.75 -16.05
CA TRP A 143 1.65 -6.88 -16.35
C TRP A 143 1.90 -6.99 -17.87
N VAL A 144 3.15 -7.33 -18.21
CA VAL A 144 3.60 -7.54 -19.60
C VAL A 144 4.14 -8.96 -19.77
N ALA A 145 5.07 -9.37 -18.90
CA ALA A 145 5.76 -10.65 -19.00
C ALA A 145 6.41 -11.06 -17.66
N HIS A 146 6.80 -12.33 -17.56
CA HIS A 146 7.67 -12.87 -16.49
C HIS A 146 8.74 -13.78 -17.13
N PRO A 147 9.78 -13.19 -17.77
CA PRO A 147 10.80 -13.95 -18.48
C PRO A 147 11.50 -14.96 -17.57
N GLY A 148 11.47 -16.24 -17.98
CA GLY A 148 12.05 -17.35 -17.21
C GLY A 148 11.05 -18.11 -16.33
N GLY A 149 9.79 -17.65 -16.22
CA GLY A 149 8.78 -18.27 -15.37
C GLY A 149 9.13 -18.12 -13.89
N ILE A 150 9.13 -19.22 -13.14
CA ILE A 150 9.53 -19.26 -11.74
C ILE A 150 11.06 -19.26 -11.67
N ILE A 151 11.64 -18.20 -11.10
CA ILE A 151 13.08 -18.01 -10.99
C ILE A 151 13.46 -17.42 -9.62
N ASP A 152 14.73 -17.53 -9.27
CA ASP A 152 15.31 -16.84 -8.11
C ASP A 152 15.65 -15.40 -8.51
N TYR A 153 15.19 -14.44 -7.72
CA TYR A 153 15.53 -13.02 -7.88
C TYR A 153 15.58 -12.28 -6.54
N GLU A 154 16.22 -11.13 -6.54
CA GLU A 154 16.29 -10.26 -5.36
C GLU A 154 15.28 -9.11 -5.47
N VAL A 155 14.65 -8.80 -4.35
CA VAL A 155 13.86 -7.59 -4.14
C VAL A 155 14.67 -6.61 -3.31
N THR A 156 14.92 -5.43 -3.88
CA THR A 156 15.62 -4.33 -3.23
C THR A 156 14.64 -3.33 -2.64
N VAL A 157 14.68 -3.14 -1.33
CA VAL A 157 13.88 -2.11 -0.64
C VAL A 157 14.52 -0.75 -0.87
N THR A 158 13.87 0.10 -1.66
CA THR A 158 14.38 1.41 -2.10
C THR A 158 13.97 2.55 -1.19
N ASP A 159 12.76 2.52 -0.61
CA ASP A 159 12.32 3.49 0.39
C ASP A 159 12.22 2.84 1.78
N LYS A 160 13.30 2.97 2.56
CA LYS A 160 13.40 2.41 3.93
C LYS A 160 12.71 3.28 4.99
N LYS A 161 12.17 4.43 4.62
CA LYS A 161 11.47 5.36 5.52
C LYS A 161 9.96 5.22 5.45
N ASP A 162 9.44 4.72 4.33
CA ASP A 162 8.00 4.54 4.15
C ASP A 162 7.46 3.51 5.16
N PRO A 163 6.33 3.78 5.83
CA PRO A 163 5.75 2.87 6.81
C PRO A 163 5.53 1.44 6.31
N VAL A 164 5.29 1.25 4.99
CA VAL A 164 5.09 -0.08 4.40
C VAL A 164 6.38 -0.89 4.38
N THR A 165 7.52 -0.25 4.15
CA THR A 165 8.82 -0.92 3.98
C THR A 165 9.83 -0.65 5.09
N LYS A 166 9.49 0.22 6.05
CA LYS A 166 10.36 0.59 7.17
C LYS A 166 10.85 -0.64 7.95
N GLY A 167 12.16 -0.71 8.14
CA GLY A 167 12.83 -1.79 8.89
C GLY A 167 12.99 -3.09 8.13
N LEU A 168 12.55 -3.17 6.85
CA LEU A 168 12.77 -4.35 6.02
C LEU A 168 14.13 -4.26 5.32
N ALA A 169 14.84 -5.38 5.29
CA ALA A 169 16.03 -5.57 4.46
C ALA A 169 15.64 -6.06 3.06
N ASN A 170 16.57 -6.00 2.11
CA ASN A 170 16.45 -6.70 0.83
C ASN A 170 16.25 -8.20 1.07
N PHE A 171 15.54 -8.87 0.18
CA PHE A 171 15.21 -10.28 0.33
C PHE A 171 15.13 -10.99 -1.02
N LYS A 172 15.17 -12.31 -0.99
CA LYS A 172 15.07 -13.16 -2.16
C LYS A 172 13.68 -13.73 -2.31
N MET A 173 13.27 -13.90 -3.56
CA MET A 173 12.06 -14.61 -3.96
C MET A 173 12.45 -15.77 -4.89
N HIS A 174 11.67 -16.84 -4.84
CA HIS A 174 11.63 -17.90 -5.84
C HIS A 174 10.21 -17.90 -6.42
N SER A 175 9.98 -17.11 -7.48
CA SER A 175 8.65 -16.81 -7.99
C SER A 175 8.71 -16.24 -9.41
N GLU A 176 7.58 -15.80 -9.95
CA GLU A 176 7.54 -15.01 -11.18
C GLU A 176 8.07 -13.60 -10.95
N GLN A 177 9.13 -13.23 -11.68
CA GLN A 177 9.65 -11.86 -11.71
C GLN A 177 8.90 -11.06 -12.78
N TYR A 178 7.96 -10.21 -12.37
CA TYR A 178 7.12 -9.45 -13.29
C TYR A 178 7.85 -8.30 -13.96
N TYR A 179 7.80 -8.27 -15.30
CA TYR A 179 8.04 -7.09 -16.10
C TYR A 179 6.70 -6.40 -16.36
N MET A 180 6.61 -5.10 -16.09
CA MET A 180 5.36 -4.35 -16.11
C MET A 180 5.50 -3.03 -16.87
N HIS A 181 4.44 -2.56 -17.49
CA HIS A 181 4.30 -1.14 -17.77
C HIS A 181 3.86 -0.44 -16.50
N VAL A 182 4.57 0.58 -16.07
CA VAL A 182 4.33 1.27 -14.80
C VAL A 182 4.11 2.76 -15.06
N ASP A 183 3.06 3.32 -14.45
CA ASP A 183 2.74 4.73 -14.48
C ASP A 183 3.88 5.53 -13.81
N PRO A 184 4.39 6.61 -14.43
CA PRO A 184 5.39 7.47 -13.80
C PRO A 184 4.91 8.11 -12.48
N ASN A 185 3.61 8.15 -12.26
CA ASN A 185 2.97 8.75 -11.09
C ASN A 185 2.76 7.74 -9.94
N VAL A 186 3.70 6.84 -9.73
CA VAL A 186 3.71 5.92 -8.59
C VAL A 186 4.86 6.25 -7.63
N LYS A 187 4.63 6.05 -6.33
CA LYS A 187 5.70 6.06 -5.33
C LYS A 187 6.25 4.66 -5.18
N VAL A 188 7.42 4.41 -5.75
CA VAL A 188 8.10 3.10 -5.70
C VAL A 188 8.72 2.88 -4.33
N LEU A 189 8.47 1.73 -3.72
CA LEU A 189 8.98 1.32 -2.40
C LEU A 189 10.02 0.20 -2.47
N ALA A 190 9.91 -0.66 -3.49
CA ALA A 190 10.87 -1.73 -3.75
C ALA A 190 10.96 -2.02 -5.25
N THR A 191 12.11 -2.53 -5.67
CA THR A 191 12.42 -2.85 -7.08
C THR A 191 13.08 -4.21 -7.20
N THR A 192 13.17 -4.73 -8.43
CA THR A 192 14.02 -5.85 -8.82
C THR A 192 14.79 -5.51 -10.08
N ALA A 193 15.95 -6.13 -10.30
CA ALA A 193 16.77 -5.93 -11.50
C ALA A 193 16.81 -7.20 -12.34
N TYR A 194 16.76 -7.04 -13.67
CA TYR A 194 16.85 -8.14 -14.62
C TYR A 194 18.29 -8.43 -15.02
N SER A 195 18.67 -9.72 -14.99
CA SER A 195 20.00 -10.17 -15.39
C SER A 195 20.19 -10.32 -16.92
N GLY A 196 19.12 -10.17 -17.69
CA GLY A 196 19.15 -10.47 -19.14
C GLY A 196 19.17 -11.95 -19.51
N LYS A 197 19.35 -12.86 -18.55
CA LYS A 197 19.48 -14.31 -18.80
C LYS A 197 18.33 -14.90 -19.63
N HIS A 198 17.10 -14.45 -19.39
CA HIS A 198 15.88 -14.98 -20.02
C HIS A 198 15.33 -14.06 -21.11
N ALA A 199 15.80 -12.80 -21.16
CA ALA A 199 15.40 -11.79 -22.12
C ALA A 199 16.51 -10.73 -22.18
N SER A 200 17.46 -10.86 -23.14
CA SER A 200 18.66 -10.01 -23.19
C SER A 200 18.36 -8.53 -23.38
N TRP A 201 17.23 -8.19 -24.05
CA TRP A 201 16.81 -6.80 -24.30
C TRP A 201 16.33 -6.02 -23.06
N ILE A 202 16.20 -6.69 -21.91
CA ILE A 202 15.88 -6.05 -20.62
C ILE A 202 17.02 -6.18 -19.61
N GLU A 203 18.23 -6.56 -20.05
CA GLU A 203 19.38 -6.64 -19.16
C GLU A 203 19.64 -5.30 -18.46
N GLY A 204 19.81 -5.34 -17.15
CA GLY A 204 20.02 -4.15 -16.32
C GLY A 204 18.78 -3.33 -16.05
N ALA A 205 17.63 -3.66 -16.66
CA ALA A 205 16.37 -2.95 -16.37
C ALA A 205 15.98 -3.14 -14.89
N THR A 206 15.67 -2.02 -14.24
CA THR A 206 15.13 -2.00 -12.86
C THR A 206 13.63 -1.82 -12.92
N MET A 207 12.89 -2.75 -12.31
CA MET A 207 11.43 -2.78 -12.34
C MET A 207 10.84 -2.55 -10.95
N PRO A 208 9.86 -1.65 -10.80
CA PRO A 208 9.07 -1.53 -9.58
C PRO A 208 8.37 -2.85 -9.23
N VAL A 209 8.51 -3.27 -7.96
CA VAL A 209 7.88 -4.46 -7.39
C VAL A 209 6.78 -4.08 -6.42
N VAL A 210 6.98 -2.98 -5.68
CA VAL A 210 6.03 -2.46 -4.70
C VAL A 210 5.84 -0.98 -4.93
N TRP A 211 4.59 -0.55 -5.03
CA TRP A 211 4.30 0.88 -5.11
C TRP A 211 3.00 1.28 -4.43
N LYS A 212 2.92 2.57 -4.17
CA LYS A 212 1.74 3.30 -3.73
C LYS A 212 1.36 4.33 -4.78
N LYS A 213 0.07 4.58 -4.91
CA LYS A 213 -0.50 5.60 -5.79
C LYS A 213 -1.76 6.18 -5.17
N THR A 214 -2.18 7.35 -5.64
CA THR A 214 -3.51 7.90 -5.39
C THR A 214 -4.32 7.89 -6.69
N TYR A 215 -5.62 7.61 -6.58
CA TYR A 215 -6.59 7.74 -7.66
C TYR A 215 -7.79 8.53 -7.15
N GLY A 216 -7.89 9.80 -7.56
CA GLY A 216 -8.78 10.74 -6.92
C GLY A 216 -8.41 10.93 -5.44
N LYS A 217 -9.32 10.58 -4.53
CA LYS A 217 -9.07 10.59 -3.08
C LYS A 217 -8.63 9.24 -2.54
N GLY A 218 -8.68 8.18 -3.36
CA GLY A 218 -8.40 6.81 -2.95
C GLY A 218 -6.92 6.47 -2.95
N ARG A 219 -6.50 5.67 -1.96
CA ARG A 219 -5.16 5.10 -1.87
C ARG A 219 -5.11 3.76 -2.60
N VAL A 220 -4.13 3.57 -3.46
CA VAL A 220 -3.90 2.36 -4.23
C VAL A 220 -2.56 1.76 -3.85
N PHE A 221 -2.57 0.54 -3.36
CA PHE A 221 -1.38 -0.23 -3.05
C PHE A 221 -1.25 -1.44 -3.96
N TYR A 222 -0.07 -1.65 -4.49
CA TYR A 222 0.25 -2.81 -5.30
C TYR A 222 1.60 -3.41 -4.94
N THR A 223 1.68 -4.73 -5.00
CA THR A 223 2.94 -5.49 -5.04
C THR A 223 2.86 -6.58 -6.10
N SER A 224 3.94 -6.76 -6.88
CA SER A 224 4.03 -7.85 -7.85
C SER A 224 4.41 -9.20 -7.24
N LEU A 225 4.64 -9.26 -5.92
CA LEU A 225 4.95 -10.49 -5.18
C LEU A 225 3.67 -11.31 -4.93
N GLY A 226 3.81 -12.61 -4.71
CA GLY A 226 2.68 -13.48 -4.34
C GLY A 226 2.01 -14.17 -5.53
N HIS A 227 2.82 -14.82 -6.39
CA HIS A 227 2.32 -15.67 -7.48
C HIS A 227 1.40 -16.78 -6.95
N VAL A 228 1.86 -17.49 -5.92
CA VAL A 228 1.10 -18.52 -5.21
C VAL A 228 1.10 -18.26 -3.70
N ALA A 229 0.22 -18.94 -2.98
CA ALA A 229 0.11 -18.80 -1.53
C ALA A 229 1.43 -19.06 -0.79
N ALA A 230 2.24 -20.01 -1.28
CA ALA A 230 3.53 -20.35 -0.71
C ALA A 230 4.56 -19.19 -0.74
N ASP A 231 4.43 -18.22 -1.65
CA ASP A 231 5.29 -17.03 -1.70
C ASP A 231 5.20 -16.19 -0.44
N PHE A 232 4.08 -16.23 0.25
CA PHE A 232 3.87 -15.56 1.54
C PHE A 232 4.55 -16.25 2.73
N ASN A 233 5.25 -17.38 2.51
CA ASN A 233 6.21 -17.93 3.47
C ASN A 233 7.48 -17.07 3.54
N VAL A 234 7.73 -16.17 2.58
CA VAL A 234 8.74 -15.12 2.66
C VAL A 234 8.20 -14.00 3.55
N PRO A 235 8.75 -13.84 4.79
CA PRO A 235 8.14 -12.93 5.77
C PRO A 235 8.04 -11.49 5.30
N GLN A 236 9.03 -11.01 4.53
CA GLN A 236 9.05 -9.66 4.00
C GLN A 236 7.93 -9.43 2.97
N ALA A 237 7.65 -10.42 2.11
CA ALA A 237 6.59 -10.32 1.11
C ALA A 237 5.21 -10.21 1.78
N LEU A 238 4.94 -11.07 2.77
CA LEU A 238 3.69 -11.03 3.55
C LEU A 238 3.55 -9.74 4.35
N GLU A 239 4.64 -9.29 4.99
CA GLU A 239 4.62 -8.06 5.80
C GLU A 239 4.37 -6.82 4.93
N ILE A 240 5.01 -6.71 3.75
CA ILE A 240 4.76 -5.64 2.78
C ILE A 240 3.27 -5.61 2.38
N LEU A 241 2.68 -6.77 2.07
CA LEU A 241 1.26 -6.85 1.71
C LEU A 241 0.37 -6.39 2.86
N LYS A 242 0.58 -6.90 4.07
CA LYS A 242 -0.20 -6.51 5.26
C LYS A 242 -0.11 -5.02 5.56
N ARG A 243 1.09 -4.44 5.48
CA ARG A 243 1.31 -3.01 5.70
C ARG A 243 0.68 -2.17 4.59
N GLY A 244 0.75 -2.60 3.33
CA GLY A 244 0.10 -1.94 2.21
C GLY A 244 -1.42 -1.94 2.33
N ILE A 245 -2.01 -3.04 2.78
CA ILE A 245 -3.44 -3.17 3.10
C ILE A 245 -3.84 -2.15 4.19
N ARG A 246 -3.09 -2.08 5.29
CA ARG A 246 -3.34 -1.11 6.36
C ARG A 246 -3.23 0.33 5.86
N TRP A 247 -2.19 0.66 5.09
CA TRP A 247 -2.02 1.99 4.53
C TRP A 247 -3.21 2.38 3.64
N SER A 248 -3.68 1.47 2.77
CA SER A 248 -4.83 1.70 1.91
C SER A 248 -6.13 1.90 2.70
N ALA A 249 -6.30 1.18 3.83
CA ALA A 249 -7.48 1.30 4.68
C ALA A 249 -7.64 2.67 5.35
N GLY A 250 -6.56 3.47 5.44
CA GLY A 250 -6.60 4.85 5.93
C GLY A 250 -7.22 5.85 4.95
N SER A 251 -7.47 5.46 3.72
CA SER A 251 -7.82 6.34 2.61
C SER A 251 -8.93 7.35 2.90
N LYS A 252 -10.06 6.92 3.47
CA LYS A 252 -11.20 7.80 3.80
C LYS A 252 -10.96 8.67 5.04
N TYR A 253 -9.94 8.39 5.84
CA TYR A 253 -9.79 8.92 7.21
C TYR A 253 -8.57 9.79 7.39
N GLU A 254 -7.67 9.79 6.43
CA GLU A 254 -6.43 10.52 6.45
C GLU A 254 -6.31 11.43 5.22
N PRO A 255 -5.53 12.52 5.31
CA PRO A 255 -5.31 13.40 4.17
C PRO A 255 -4.78 12.64 2.96
N THR A 256 -5.23 13.03 1.76
CA THR A 256 -4.70 12.48 0.51
C THR A 256 -3.25 12.90 0.35
N GLU A 257 -2.34 11.94 0.30
CA GLU A 257 -0.94 12.18 -0.02
C GLU A 257 -0.79 12.54 -1.51
N GLN A 258 0.04 13.54 -1.80
CA GLN A 258 0.35 13.93 -3.17
C GLN A 258 1.82 13.66 -3.46
N TRP A 259 2.09 12.70 -4.34
CA TRP A 259 3.46 12.34 -4.75
C TRP A 259 3.78 12.72 -6.19
N VAL A 260 2.94 13.55 -6.78
CA VAL A 260 3.03 13.86 -8.21
C VAL A 260 4.17 14.82 -8.48
N LYS A 261 5.33 14.28 -8.69
CA LYS A 261 6.42 14.96 -9.41
C LYS A 261 7.09 13.90 -10.28
N PRO A 262 6.48 13.54 -11.42
CA PRO A 262 7.16 12.67 -12.35
C PRO A 262 8.50 13.32 -12.74
N VAL A 263 9.56 12.52 -12.63
CA VAL A 263 10.90 12.92 -13.07
C VAL A 263 11.15 12.18 -14.36
N TYR A 264 11.02 12.86 -15.48
CA TYR A 264 11.51 12.39 -16.76
C TYR A 264 12.61 13.32 -17.25
#